data_6c5b479ba8c1f479e343e91c123dd1b1
#
_entry.id   6c5b479ba8c1f479e343e91c123dd1b1
#
_cell.length_a   1.000
_cell.length_b   1.000
_cell.length_c   1.000
_cell.angle_alpha   90.00
_cell.angle_beta   90.00
_cell.angle_gamma   90.00
#
_symmetry.space_group_name_H-M   'P 1'
#
loop_
_entity.id
_entity.type
_entity.pdbx_description
1 polymer ?
#
loop_
_entity_poly.entity_id
_entity_poly.type
_entity_poly.pdbx_seq_one_letter_code
_entity_poly.pdbx_strand_id
1 'polypeptide(L)'
;MQITLQELKMTYPNGKKALQGVSASLDSPSLIGLLGPNGAGKSTLMKLLVAGLLPTGGAIRADGEPLTKCERAYKARLGYLPQDFGLFDELTVEQFLDYMGALKGLRSGRESIRAVIEAVHLGEKRRARIRTLSGGQRQRVGIAQALLGDPAFLIFDEPTVGLDPEERIHFRNLFSRLAQDRLVLLSTHIIEDVQSVCSRLLVLHQGRLRFDGTPEELIRARRATWAPLRRGRGAGRTACTSPPG
;
A
#
# COMPACT_ATOMS: atom_id res chain seq x y z
N MET A 1 6.75 -5.94 -14.64
CA MET A 1 5.48 -5.18 -14.75
C MET A 1 5.75 -3.75 -14.39
N GLN A 2 5.27 -2.81 -15.19
CA GLN A 2 5.38 -1.36 -14.94
C GLN A 2 4.00 -0.73 -14.95
N ILE A 3 3.72 0.13 -13.97
CA ILE A 3 2.48 0.91 -13.90
C ILE A 3 2.83 2.38 -13.91
N THR A 4 2.31 3.12 -14.89
CA THR A 4 2.56 4.57 -15.01
C THR A 4 1.27 5.34 -14.76
N LEU A 5 1.34 6.29 -13.84
CA LEU A 5 0.28 7.27 -13.53
C LEU A 5 0.63 8.58 -14.21
N GLN A 6 -0.28 9.14 -15.00
CA GLN A 6 -0.07 10.37 -15.75
C GLN A 6 -1.15 11.38 -15.36
N GLU A 7 -0.79 12.42 -14.59
CA GLU A 7 -1.68 13.51 -14.17
C GLU A 7 -3.05 13.06 -13.66
N LEU A 8 -3.03 11.98 -12.84
CA LEU A 8 -4.22 11.27 -12.43
C LEU A 8 -5.10 12.15 -11.54
N LYS A 9 -6.36 12.35 -11.96
CA LYS A 9 -7.36 13.17 -11.25
C LYS A 9 -8.59 12.34 -10.95
N MET A 10 -9.16 12.56 -9.77
CA MET A 10 -10.44 11.96 -9.39
C MET A 10 -11.27 12.95 -8.60
N THR A 11 -12.43 13.29 -9.15
CA THR A 11 -13.46 14.10 -8.49
C THR A 11 -14.71 13.24 -8.38
N TYR A 12 -15.19 13.04 -7.16
CA TYR A 12 -16.45 12.31 -6.90
C TYR A 12 -17.68 13.13 -7.30
N PRO A 13 -18.85 12.51 -7.53
CA PRO A 13 -20.08 13.22 -7.90
C PRO A 13 -20.51 14.33 -6.91
N ASN A 14 -20.14 14.18 -5.64
CA ASN A 14 -20.38 15.20 -4.59
C ASN A 14 -19.39 16.38 -4.64
N GLY A 15 -18.57 16.50 -5.69
CA GLY A 15 -17.59 17.57 -5.86
C GLY A 15 -16.26 17.36 -5.10
N LYS A 16 -16.11 16.30 -4.32
CA LYS A 16 -14.88 16.03 -3.57
C LYS A 16 -13.74 15.68 -4.53
N LYS A 17 -12.71 16.52 -4.57
CA LYS A 17 -11.47 16.28 -5.34
C LYS A 17 -10.56 15.36 -4.53
N ALA A 18 -10.59 14.05 -4.83
CA ALA A 18 -9.82 13.05 -4.11
C ALA A 18 -8.38 12.93 -4.62
N LEU A 19 -8.15 13.12 -5.94
CA LEU A 19 -6.81 13.20 -6.54
C LEU A 19 -6.73 14.42 -7.47
N GLN A 20 -5.57 15.07 -7.49
CA GLN A 20 -5.35 16.36 -8.14
C GLN A 20 -4.06 16.39 -8.98
N GLY A 21 -3.92 15.47 -9.95
CA GLY A 21 -2.75 15.39 -10.83
C GLY A 21 -1.61 14.58 -10.18
N VAL A 22 -1.88 13.30 -9.89
CA VAL A 22 -0.86 12.38 -9.37
C VAL A 22 -0.13 11.74 -10.53
N SER A 23 1.20 11.89 -10.59
CA SER A 23 2.07 11.26 -11.58
C SER A 23 3.16 10.45 -10.87
N ALA A 24 3.32 9.18 -11.23
CA ALA A 24 4.36 8.28 -10.72
C ALA A 24 4.55 7.10 -11.67
N SER A 25 5.72 6.44 -11.63
CA SER A 25 5.95 5.13 -12.24
C SER A 25 6.19 4.11 -11.13
N LEU A 26 5.54 2.96 -11.19
CA LEU A 26 5.71 1.85 -10.24
C LEU A 26 6.26 0.67 -11.01
N ASP A 27 7.44 0.19 -10.63
CA ASP A 27 8.18 -0.82 -11.38
C ASP A 27 8.44 -2.07 -10.52
N SER A 28 8.28 -3.26 -11.11
CA SER A 28 8.62 -4.55 -10.50
C SER A 28 10.10 -4.89 -10.77
N PRO A 29 10.82 -5.54 -9.83
CA PRO A 29 10.38 -5.88 -8.47
C PRO A 29 10.53 -4.68 -7.53
N SER A 30 9.56 -4.48 -6.62
CA SER A 30 9.62 -3.37 -5.66
C SER A 30 8.58 -3.51 -4.55
N LEU A 31 8.93 -3.09 -3.34
CA LEU A 31 7.98 -2.84 -2.25
C LEU A 31 7.83 -1.34 -2.06
N ILE A 32 6.68 -0.81 -2.42
CA ILE A 32 6.37 0.62 -2.38
C ILE A 32 5.38 0.90 -1.26
N GLY A 33 5.76 1.79 -0.34
CA GLY A 33 4.88 2.29 0.72
C GLY A 33 4.10 3.51 0.27
N LEU A 34 2.77 3.47 0.36
CA LEU A 34 1.87 4.60 0.11
C LEU A 34 1.44 5.21 1.45
N LEU A 35 2.03 6.34 1.79
CA LEU A 35 1.82 7.05 3.04
C LEU A 35 0.89 8.26 2.88
N GLY A 36 0.20 8.61 3.94
CA GLY A 36 -0.59 9.83 4.01
C GLY A 36 -1.68 9.75 5.09
N PRO A 37 -2.16 10.89 5.60
CA PRO A 37 -3.23 10.92 6.58
C PRO A 37 -4.55 10.39 6.00
N ASN A 38 -5.54 10.17 6.88
CA ASN A 38 -6.89 9.82 6.44
C ASN A 38 -7.45 10.93 5.54
N GLY A 39 -8.09 10.53 4.43
CA GLY A 39 -8.59 11.46 3.43
C GLY A 39 -7.54 12.01 2.45
N ALA A 40 -6.28 11.60 2.53
CA ALA A 40 -5.22 12.03 1.60
C ALA A 40 -5.44 11.58 0.15
N GLY A 41 -6.28 10.55 -0.09
CA GLY A 41 -6.55 9.99 -1.41
C GLY A 41 -5.99 8.57 -1.62
N LYS A 42 -5.39 7.94 -0.60
CA LYS A 42 -4.77 6.59 -0.71
C LYS A 42 -5.73 5.54 -1.26
N SER A 43 -6.86 5.31 -0.58
CA SER A 43 -7.85 4.31 -1.00
C SER A 43 -8.49 4.65 -2.36
N THR A 44 -8.60 5.95 -2.71
CA THR A 44 -9.05 6.36 -4.05
C THR A 44 -8.02 5.97 -5.11
N LEU A 45 -6.73 6.24 -4.86
CA LEU A 45 -5.66 5.83 -5.77
C LEU A 45 -5.64 4.31 -5.96
N MET A 46 -5.78 3.53 -4.88
CA MET A 46 -5.83 2.07 -4.96
C MET A 46 -7.05 1.58 -5.74
N LYS A 47 -8.24 2.17 -5.52
CA LYS A 47 -9.44 1.84 -6.31
C LYS A 47 -9.28 2.11 -7.80
N LEU A 48 -8.55 3.15 -8.18
CA LEU A 48 -8.20 3.43 -9.58
C LEU A 48 -7.19 2.40 -10.11
N LEU A 49 -6.18 2.05 -9.32
CA LEU A 49 -5.18 1.03 -9.67
C LEU A 49 -5.80 -0.38 -9.84
N VAL A 50 -6.82 -0.74 -9.06
CA VAL A 50 -7.52 -2.03 -9.26
C VAL A 50 -8.59 -1.97 -10.34
N ALA A 51 -8.66 -0.86 -11.10
CA ALA A 51 -9.71 -0.61 -12.09
C ALA A 51 -11.15 -0.78 -11.53
N GLY A 52 -11.32 -0.42 -10.25
CA GLY A 52 -12.62 -0.33 -9.57
C GLY A 52 -13.28 1.04 -9.73
N LEU A 53 -12.53 2.04 -10.19
CA LEU A 53 -12.99 3.38 -10.52
C LEU A 53 -12.33 3.82 -11.84
N LEU A 54 -13.01 4.70 -12.57
CA LEU A 54 -12.44 5.39 -13.73
C LEU A 54 -11.96 6.78 -13.30
N PRO A 55 -10.75 7.23 -13.71
CA PRO A 55 -10.28 8.57 -13.40
C PRO A 55 -11.11 9.63 -14.11
N THR A 56 -11.30 10.79 -13.48
CA THR A 56 -11.96 11.95 -14.11
C THR A 56 -10.99 12.76 -14.98
N GLY A 57 -9.70 12.46 -14.95
CA GLY A 57 -8.67 13.03 -15.79
C GLY A 57 -7.33 12.34 -15.60
N GLY A 58 -6.46 12.47 -16.60
CA GLY A 58 -5.21 11.73 -16.66
C GLY A 58 -5.41 10.28 -17.13
N ALA A 59 -4.37 9.45 -17.00
CA ALA A 59 -4.39 8.06 -17.45
C ALA A 59 -3.55 7.15 -16.57
N ILE A 60 -3.91 5.86 -16.54
CA ILE A 60 -3.10 4.77 -16.00
C ILE A 60 -2.69 3.88 -17.17
N ARG A 61 -1.40 3.52 -17.22
CA ARG A 61 -0.86 2.57 -18.17
C ARG A 61 -0.24 1.38 -17.44
N ALA A 62 -0.44 0.20 -17.99
CA ALA A 62 0.21 -1.03 -17.55
C ALA A 62 1.09 -1.56 -18.69
N ASP A 63 2.39 -1.72 -18.44
CA ASP A 63 3.39 -2.14 -19.42
C ASP A 63 3.30 -1.32 -20.73
N GLY A 64 3.08 0.01 -20.60
CA GLY A 64 2.94 0.96 -21.72
C GLY A 64 1.53 1.07 -22.33
N GLU A 65 0.63 0.11 -22.10
CA GLU A 65 -0.73 0.10 -22.63
C GLU A 65 -1.71 0.83 -21.71
N PRO A 66 -2.66 1.63 -22.24
CA PRO A 66 -3.72 2.22 -21.44
C PRO A 66 -4.54 1.14 -20.71
N LEU A 67 -4.75 1.33 -19.40
CA LEU A 67 -5.45 0.34 -18.56
C LEU A 67 -6.84 0.00 -19.10
N THR A 68 -7.55 0.97 -19.70
CA THR A 68 -8.86 0.78 -20.33
C THR A 68 -8.85 -0.19 -21.52
N LYS A 69 -7.69 -0.39 -22.17
CA LYS A 69 -7.55 -1.33 -23.29
C LYS A 69 -7.12 -2.73 -22.86
N CYS A 70 -6.44 -2.86 -21.72
CA CYS A 70 -5.88 -4.13 -21.24
C CYS A 70 -6.49 -4.61 -19.90
N GLU A 71 -7.63 -4.07 -19.47
CA GLU A 71 -8.19 -4.23 -18.13
C GLU A 71 -8.32 -5.70 -17.71
N ARG A 72 -8.83 -6.59 -18.59
CA ARG A 72 -8.99 -8.01 -18.29
C ARG A 72 -7.64 -8.71 -18.03
N ALA A 73 -6.68 -8.49 -18.90
CA ALA A 73 -5.33 -9.05 -18.77
C ALA A 73 -4.59 -8.49 -17.55
N TYR A 74 -4.79 -7.20 -17.27
CA TYR A 74 -4.27 -6.53 -16.09
C TYR A 74 -4.85 -7.12 -14.80
N LYS A 75 -6.20 -7.23 -14.70
CA LYS A 75 -6.87 -7.78 -13.52
C LYS A 75 -6.50 -9.24 -13.25
N ALA A 76 -6.19 -10.02 -14.28
CA ALA A 76 -5.70 -11.39 -14.11
C ALA A 76 -4.33 -11.47 -13.42
N ARG A 77 -3.52 -10.41 -13.51
CA ARG A 77 -2.18 -10.29 -12.91
C ARG A 77 -2.18 -9.47 -11.61
N LEU A 78 -3.38 -9.15 -11.09
CA LEU A 78 -3.55 -8.28 -9.92
C LEU A 78 -4.04 -9.09 -8.71
N GLY A 79 -3.41 -8.85 -7.56
CA GLY A 79 -3.92 -9.27 -6.25
C GLY A 79 -4.27 -8.04 -5.41
N TYR A 80 -5.43 -8.04 -4.78
CA TYR A 80 -5.89 -6.92 -3.98
C TYR A 80 -6.50 -7.36 -2.66
N LEU A 81 -6.04 -6.75 -1.58
CA LEU A 81 -6.65 -6.81 -0.27
C LEU A 81 -7.13 -5.42 0.11
N PRO A 82 -8.44 -5.13 0.10
CA PRO A 82 -8.99 -3.88 0.61
C PRO A 82 -8.89 -3.81 2.14
N GLN A 83 -9.00 -2.61 2.70
CA GLN A 83 -9.03 -2.39 4.15
C GLN A 83 -10.18 -3.16 4.82
N ASP A 84 -11.38 -3.07 4.21
CA ASP A 84 -12.55 -3.84 4.63
C ASP A 84 -12.77 -4.97 3.63
N PHE A 85 -12.47 -6.19 4.02
CA PHE A 85 -12.70 -7.37 3.20
C PHE A 85 -13.62 -8.35 3.91
N GLY A 86 -14.61 -8.86 3.16
CA GLY A 86 -15.54 -9.87 3.66
C GLY A 86 -14.94 -11.27 3.61
N LEU A 87 -15.09 -12.02 4.70
CA LEU A 87 -14.81 -13.44 4.74
C LEU A 87 -16.12 -14.19 5.01
N PHE A 88 -16.26 -15.39 4.42
CA PHE A 88 -17.41 -16.24 4.67
C PHE A 88 -17.16 -17.11 5.90
N ASP A 89 -17.72 -16.73 7.03
CA ASP A 89 -17.45 -17.29 8.36
C ASP A 89 -17.74 -18.79 8.45
N GLU A 90 -18.70 -19.33 7.69
CA GLU A 90 -19.08 -20.75 7.71
C GLU A 90 -18.16 -21.65 6.87
N LEU A 91 -17.37 -21.07 5.96
CA LEU A 91 -16.43 -21.82 5.15
C LEU A 91 -15.13 -22.10 5.94
N THR A 92 -14.47 -23.21 5.59
CA THR A 92 -13.08 -23.40 5.99
C THR A 92 -12.15 -22.51 5.17
N VAL A 93 -10.93 -22.30 5.65
CA VAL A 93 -9.90 -21.52 4.92
C VAL A 93 -9.71 -22.07 3.49
N GLU A 94 -9.58 -23.40 3.35
CA GLU A 94 -9.41 -24.05 2.04
C GLU A 94 -10.63 -23.86 1.14
N GLN A 95 -11.85 -24.01 1.67
CA GLN A 95 -13.09 -23.80 0.91
C GLN A 95 -13.26 -22.35 0.45
N PHE A 96 -12.93 -21.39 1.32
CA PHE A 96 -12.98 -19.97 0.97
C PHE A 96 -12.01 -19.64 -0.17
N LEU A 97 -10.77 -20.11 -0.09
CA LEU A 97 -9.77 -19.86 -1.12
C LEU A 97 -10.10 -20.57 -2.44
N ASP A 98 -10.68 -21.77 -2.39
CA ASP A 98 -11.18 -22.47 -3.58
C ASP A 98 -12.29 -21.69 -4.25
N TYR A 99 -13.27 -21.21 -3.47
CA TYR A 99 -14.34 -20.35 -3.96
C TYR A 99 -13.82 -19.05 -4.61
N MET A 100 -12.87 -18.37 -3.96
CA MET A 100 -12.27 -17.15 -4.50
C MET A 100 -11.44 -17.41 -5.76
N GLY A 101 -10.75 -18.56 -5.82
CA GLY A 101 -10.06 -19.02 -7.01
C GLY A 101 -11.01 -19.24 -8.19
N ALA A 102 -12.14 -19.89 -7.94
CA ALA A 102 -13.18 -20.10 -8.96
C ALA A 102 -13.76 -18.76 -9.48
N LEU A 103 -14.01 -17.80 -8.60
CA LEU A 103 -14.47 -16.45 -8.99
C LEU A 103 -13.46 -15.70 -9.86
N LYS A 104 -12.15 -15.91 -9.63
CA LYS A 104 -11.09 -15.38 -10.50
C LYS A 104 -10.95 -16.13 -11.84
N GLY A 105 -11.75 -17.19 -12.06
CA GLY A 105 -11.64 -18.05 -13.24
C GLY A 105 -10.37 -18.91 -13.24
N LEU A 106 -9.75 -19.08 -12.09
CA LEU A 106 -8.57 -19.94 -11.97
C LEU A 106 -9.02 -21.39 -11.94
N ARG A 107 -8.44 -22.21 -12.79
CA ARG A 107 -8.49 -23.67 -12.62
C ARG A 107 -7.52 -24.06 -11.50
N SER A 108 -7.81 -23.59 -10.29
CA SER A 108 -6.91 -23.78 -9.14
C SER A 108 -6.96 -25.26 -8.76
N GLY A 109 -5.91 -25.97 -9.08
CA GLY A 109 -5.68 -27.28 -8.47
C GLY A 109 -5.50 -27.10 -6.95
N ARG A 110 -5.86 -28.11 -6.16
CA ARG A 110 -5.65 -28.12 -4.70
C ARG A 110 -4.24 -27.76 -4.28
N GLU A 111 -3.26 -27.96 -5.16
CA GLU A 111 -1.86 -27.66 -4.93
C GLU A 111 -1.59 -26.16 -4.87
N SER A 112 -2.14 -25.35 -5.78
CA SER A 112 -1.97 -23.88 -5.74
C SER A 112 -2.64 -23.25 -4.53
N ILE A 113 -3.79 -23.78 -4.10
CA ILE A 113 -4.46 -23.34 -2.85
C ILE A 113 -3.60 -23.67 -1.64
N ARG A 114 -3.02 -24.87 -1.58
CA ARG A 114 -2.12 -25.26 -0.51
C ARG A 114 -0.89 -24.36 -0.46
N ALA A 115 -0.29 -24.06 -1.62
CA ALA A 115 0.89 -23.20 -1.71
C ALA A 115 0.61 -21.79 -1.12
N VAL A 116 -0.53 -21.16 -1.42
CA VAL A 116 -0.86 -19.85 -0.84
C VAL A 116 -1.18 -19.94 0.67
N ILE A 117 -1.79 -21.03 1.14
CA ILE A 117 -2.05 -21.27 2.57
C ILE A 117 -0.72 -21.38 3.34
N GLU A 118 0.24 -22.15 2.80
CA GLU A 118 1.58 -22.29 3.40
C GLU A 118 2.36 -20.97 3.35
N ALA A 119 2.28 -20.21 2.25
CA ALA A 119 2.94 -18.91 2.11
C ALA A 119 2.55 -17.92 3.21
N VAL A 120 1.33 -18.00 3.74
CA VAL A 120 0.82 -17.15 4.83
C VAL A 120 0.83 -17.85 6.20
N HIS A 121 1.48 -19.02 6.33
CA HIS A 121 1.58 -19.80 7.57
C HIS A 121 0.21 -20.18 8.19
N LEU A 122 -0.73 -20.64 7.36
CA LEU A 122 -2.05 -21.15 7.79
C LEU A 122 -2.23 -22.65 7.56
N GLY A 123 -1.15 -23.41 7.32
CA GLY A 123 -1.21 -24.85 7.03
C GLY A 123 -2.02 -25.66 8.05
N GLU A 124 -1.75 -25.47 9.35
CA GLU A 124 -2.47 -26.12 10.44
C GLU A 124 -3.96 -25.73 10.54
N LYS A 125 -4.29 -24.51 10.09
CA LYS A 125 -5.65 -23.95 10.12
C LYS A 125 -6.43 -24.13 8.80
N ARG A 126 -5.87 -24.86 7.84
CA ARG A 126 -6.47 -25.06 6.52
C ARG A 126 -7.93 -25.53 6.56
N ARG A 127 -8.25 -26.45 7.47
CA ARG A 127 -9.58 -27.00 7.66
C ARG A 127 -10.40 -26.31 8.77
N ALA A 128 -9.84 -25.30 9.43
CA ALA A 128 -10.57 -24.53 10.44
C ALA A 128 -11.60 -23.62 9.76
N ARG A 129 -12.77 -23.46 10.40
CA ARG A 129 -13.78 -22.50 9.96
C ARG A 129 -13.28 -21.08 10.20
N ILE A 130 -13.54 -20.16 9.26
CA ILE A 130 -13.05 -18.77 9.31
C ILE A 130 -13.53 -18.06 10.59
N ARG A 131 -14.74 -18.33 11.07
CA ARG A 131 -15.25 -17.75 12.33
C ARG A 131 -14.43 -18.09 13.57
N THR A 132 -13.63 -19.16 13.53
CA THR A 132 -12.82 -19.62 14.68
C THR A 132 -11.41 -19.04 14.67
N LEU A 133 -11.07 -18.25 13.67
CA LEU A 133 -9.74 -17.66 13.48
C LEU A 133 -9.59 -16.36 14.29
N SER A 134 -8.37 -16.10 14.79
CA SER A 134 -8.00 -14.80 15.34
C SER A 134 -8.00 -13.71 14.28
N GLY A 135 -7.98 -12.42 14.68
CA GLY A 135 -7.90 -11.29 13.76
C GLY A 135 -6.72 -11.40 12.80
N GLY A 136 -5.53 -11.70 13.31
CA GLY A 136 -4.32 -11.91 12.50
C GLY A 136 -4.43 -13.08 11.53
N GLN A 137 -5.05 -14.21 11.96
CA GLN A 137 -5.30 -15.35 11.08
C GLN A 137 -6.32 -15.01 9.98
N ARG A 138 -7.37 -14.25 10.28
CA ARG A 138 -8.32 -13.74 9.27
C ARG A 138 -7.62 -12.84 8.26
N GLN A 139 -6.72 -11.97 8.72
CA GLN A 139 -5.91 -11.12 7.85
C GLN A 139 -5.03 -11.96 6.93
N ARG A 140 -4.42 -13.04 7.42
CA ARG A 140 -3.64 -13.99 6.62
C ARG A 140 -4.50 -14.66 5.53
N VAL A 141 -5.75 -15.01 5.81
CA VAL A 141 -6.70 -15.52 4.81
C VAL A 141 -6.95 -14.48 3.70
N GLY A 142 -7.15 -13.22 4.07
CA GLY A 142 -7.31 -12.11 3.10
C GLY A 142 -6.07 -11.94 2.21
N ILE A 143 -4.87 -12.04 2.77
CA ILE A 143 -3.62 -11.99 1.99
C ILE A 143 -3.50 -13.23 1.09
N ALA A 144 -3.79 -14.44 1.59
CA ALA A 144 -3.79 -15.66 0.78
C ALA A 144 -4.74 -15.54 -0.43
N GLN A 145 -5.93 -14.95 -0.24
CA GLN A 145 -6.85 -14.65 -1.34
C GLN A 145 -6.23 -13.70 -2.38
N ALA A 146 -5.52 -12.66 -1.93
CA ALA A 146 -4.84 -11.74 -2.85
C ALA A 146 -3.73 -12.43 -3.67
N LEU A 147 -3.08 -13.45 -3.12
CA LEU A 147 -2.01 -14.22 -3.78
C LEU A 147 -2.51 -15.26 -4.79
N LEU A 148 -3.82 -15.56 -4.83
CA LEU A 148 -4.38 -16.53 -5.77
C LEU A 148 -4.12 -16.14 -7.23
N GLY A 149 -3.64 -17.09 -8.02
CA GLY A 149 -3.33 -16.91 -9.44
C GLY A 149 -1.97 -16.27 -9.70
N ASP A 150 -1.09 -16.26 -8.71
CA ASP A 150 0.29 -15.79 -8.83
C ASP A 150 0.42 -14.37 -9.45
N PRO A 151 -0.19 -13.36 -8.81
CA PRO A 151 -0.26 -12.02 -9.37
C PRO A 151 1.12 -11.34 -9.40
N ALA A 152 1.38 -10.62 -10.49
CA ALA A 152 2.60 -9.82 -10.66
C ALA A 152 2.54 -8.46 -9.93
N PHE A 153 1.33 -7.99 -9.61
CA PHE A 153 1.09 -6.77 -8.85
C PHE A 153 0.17 -7.04 -7.66
N LEU A 154 0.64 -6.71 -6.48
CA LEU A 154 -0.07 -6.87 -5.22
C LEU A 154 -0.36 -5.51 -4.61
N ILE A 155 -1.60 -5.28 -4.21
CA ILE A 155 -2.03 -4.06 -3.53
C ILE A 155 -2.66 -4.45 -2.19
N PHE A 156 -2.15 -3.88 -1.10
CA PHE A 156 -2.64 -4.10 0.26
C PHE A 156 -3.03 -2.77 0.89
N ASP A 157 -4.32 -2.60 1.23
CA ASP A 157 -4.82 -1.39 1.88
C ASP A 157 -4.90 -1.59 3.39
N GLU A 158 -4.00 -0.94 4.13
CA GLU A 158 -3.89 -0.98 5.60
C GLU A 158 -3.82 -2.42 6.19
N PRO A 159 -2.97 -3.33 5.66
CA PRO A 159 -3.02 -4.75 6.01
C PRO A 159 -2.55 -5.09 7.42
N THR A 160 -1.93 -4.17 8.13
CA THR A 160 -1.36 -4.37 9.47
C THR A 160 -2.16 -3.69 10.58
N VAL A 161 -3.27 -3.03 10.23
CA VAL A 161 -4.14 -2.36 11.20
C VAL A 161 -4.81 -3.38 12.11
N GLY A 162 -4.78 -3.11 13.43
CA GLY A 162 -5.39 -3.98 14.43
C GLY A 162 -4.60 -5.25 14.76
N LEU A 163 -3.40 -5.40 14.22
CA LEU A 163 -2.49 -6.50 14.54
C LEU A 163 -1.55 -6.13 15.71
N ASP A 164 -1.17 -7.14 16.48
CA ASP A 164 -0.15 -6.99 17.50
C ASP A 164 1.26 -6.82 16.90
N PRO A 165 2.28 -6.39 17.68
CA PRO A 165 3.62 -6.14 17.16
C PRO A 165 4.29 -7.37 16.54
N GLU A 166 4.06 -8.56 17.09
CA GLU A 166 4.64 -9.81 16.60
C GLU A 166 4.06 -10.18 15.23
N GLU A 167 2.75 -10.12 15.07
CA GLU A 167 2.07 -10.33 13.79
C GLU A 167 2.56 -9.32 12.73
N ARG A 168 2.77 -8.05 13.09
CA ARG A 168 3.31 -7.04 12.15
C ARG A 168 4.70 -7.40 11.63
N ILE A 169 5.57 -7.98 12.47
CA ILE A 169 6.89 -8.46 12.03
C ILE A 169 6.73 -9.58 11.00
N HIS A 170 5.84 -10.53 11.24
CA HIS A 170 5.56 -11.61 10.30
C HIS A 170 5.06 -11.09 8.95
N PHE A 171 4.14 -10.11 8.95
CA PHE A 171 3.64 -9.51 7.71
C PHE A 171 4.71 -8.72 6.96
N ARG A 172 5.55 -7.95 7.66
CA ARG A 172 6.69 -7.26 7.04
C ARG A 172 7.62 -8.23 6.31
N ASN A 173 7.97 -9.33 6.94
CA ASN A 173 8.80 -10.37 6.33
C ASN A 173 8.11 -11.01 5.11
N LEU A 174 6.80 -11.24 5.19
CA LEU A 174 6.02 -11.75 4.06
C LEU A 174 6.05 -10.78 2.87
N PHE A 175 5.75 -9.49 3.10
CA PHE A 175 5.76 -8.49 2.03
C PHE A 175 7.14 -8.30 1.41
N SER A 176 8.21 -8.32 2.21
CA SER A 176 9.59 -8.28 1.69
C SER A 176 9.91 -9.46 0.79
N ARG A 177 9.46 -10.67 1.14
CA ARG A 177 9.62 -11.85 0.28
C ARG A 177 8.84 -11.74 -1.02
N LEU A 178 7.56 -11.30 -0.96
CA LEU A 178 6.71 -11.13 -2.12
C LEU A 178 7.25 -10.08 -3.10
N ALA A 179 7.94 -9.07 -2.59
CA ALA A 179 8.50 -8.00 -3.40
C ALA A 179 9.82 -8.35 -4.11
N GLN A 180 10.39 -9.54 -3.87
CA GLN A 180 11.63 -9.97 -4.53
C GLN A 180 11.45 -10.19 -6.04
N ASP A 181 10.25 -10.56 -6.47
CA ASP A 181 9.92 -10.85 -7.87
C ASP A 181 8.68 -10.09 -8.39
N ARG A 182 7.99 -9.36 -7.52
CA ARG A 182 6.70 -8.71 -7.82
C ARG A 182 6.71 -7.23 -7.48
N LEU A 183 5.73 -6.52 -8.03
CA LEU A 183 5.40 -5.18 -7.58
C LEU A 183 4.42 -5.29 -6.40
N VAL A 184 4.79 -4.72 -5.26
CA VAL A 184 3.93 -4.68 -4.06
C VAL A 184 3.70 -3.23 -3.66
N LEU A 185 2.45 -2.81 -3.59
CA LEU A 185 2.02 -1.50 -3.07
C LEU A 185 1.29 -1.70 -1.74
N LEU A 186 1.85 -1.12 -0.70
CA LEU A 186 1.35 -1.21 0.66
C LEU A 186 0.88 0.15 1.15
N SER A 187 -0.42 0.35 1.43
CA SER A 187 -0.86 1.55 2.12
C SER A 187 -0.78 1.36 3.63
N THR A 188 -0.33 2.40 4.30
CA THR A 188 -0.38 2.46 5.76
C THR A 188 -0.24 3.91 6.24
N HIS A 189 -0.70 4.18 7.46
CA HIS A 189 -0.40 5.40 8.20
C HIS A 189 0.68 5.17 9.26
N ILE A 190 1.17 3.94 9.41
CA ILE A 190 2.21 3.54 10.38
C ILE A 190 3.57 3.57 9.67
N ILE A 191 4.38 4.57 10.00
CA ILE A 191 5.68 4.81 9.34
C ILE A 191 6.64 3.65 9.60
N GLU A 192 6.63 3.09 10.80
CA GLU A 192 7.50 1.98 11.22
C GLU A 192 7.30 0.73 10.36
N ASP A 193 6.08 0.49 9.86
CA ASP A 193 5.77 -0.67 9.04
C ASP A 193 6.40 -0.61 7.64
N VAL A 194 6.67 0.60 7.13
CA VAL A 194 7.20 0.79 5.78
C VAL A 194 8.67 1.20 5.76
N GLN A 195 9.14 1.90 6.78
CA GLN A 195 10.49 2.47 6.82
C GLN A 195 11.59 1.39 6.77
N SER A 196 11.33 0.21 7.34
CA SER A 196 12.29 -0.89 7.43
C SER A 196 12.27 -1.86 6.26
N VAL A 197 11.21 -1.85 5.43
CA VAL A 197 11.01 -2.87 4.38
C VAL A 197 10.76 -2.30 3.00
N CYS A 198 10.21 -1.08 2.89
CA CYS A 198 9.94 -0.48 1.59
C CYS A 198 11.21 0.09 0.95
N SER A 199 11.42 -0.22 -0.33
CA SER A 199 12.49 0.38 -1.14
C SER A 199 12.16 1.80 -1.59
N ARG A 200 10.86 2.15 -1.63
CA ARG A 200 10.37 3.44 -2.11
C ARG A 200 9.11 3.85 -1.36
N LEU A 201 8.95 5.13 -1.14
CA LEU A 201 7.80 5.75 -0.47
C LEU A 201 7.13 6.77 -1.37
N LEU A 202 5.82 6.69 -1.47
CA LEU A 202 4.95 7.69 -2.06
C LEU A 202 4.15 8.35 -0.95
N VAL A 203 4.28 9.67 -0.76
CA VAL A 203 3.53 10.39 0.27
C VAL A 203 2.44 11.23 -0.39
N LEU A 204 1.18 10.88 -0.11
CA LEU A 204 0.01 11.62 -0.54
C LEU A 204 -0.44 12.60 0.56
N HIS A 205 -0.77 13.82 0.15
CA HIS A 205 -1.43 14.80 1.00
C HIS A 205 -2.41 15.63 0.18
N GLN A 206 -3.67 15.68 0.62
CA GLN A 206 -4.75 16.43 -0.06
C GLN A 206 -4.85 16.10 -1.56
N GLY A 207 -4.78 14.81 -1.92
CA GLY A 207 -4.91 14.34 -3.29
C GLY A 207 -3.71 14.61 -4.20
N ARG A 208 -2.58 15.08 -3.67
CA ARG A 208 -1.35 15.36 -4.41
C ARG A 208 -0.21 14.51 -3.90
N LEU A 209 0.65 14.05 -4.81
CA LEU A 209 1.91 13.41 -4.45
C LEU A 209 2.88 14.51 -3.95
N ARG A 210 3.32 14.40 -2.70
CA ARG A 210 4.21 15.36 -2.03
C ARG A 210 5.64 14.87 -1.94
N PHE A 211 5.83 13.57 -1.99
CA PHE A 211 7.14 12.96 -1.95
C PHE A 211 7.09 11.65 -2.74
N ASP A 212 8.16 11.37 -3.44
CA ASP A 212 8.43 10.14 -4.18
C ASP A 212 9.93 9.89 -4.12
N GLY A 213 10.35 8.88 -3.35
CA GLY A 213 11.76 8.59 -3.11
C GLY A 213 11.97 7.50 -2.08
N THR A 214 13.21 7.32 -1.62
CA THR A 214 13.56 6.31 -0.62
C THR A 214 13.20 6.76 0.81
N PRO A 215 13.07 5.82 1.76
CA PRO A 215 12.89 6.16 3.19
C PRO A 215 13.99 7.09 3.72
N GLU A 216 15.24 6.88 3.31
CA GLU A 216 16.39 7.69 3.72
C GLU A 216 16.27 9.14 3.24
N GLU A 217 15.83 9.32 1.99
CA GLU A 217 15.59 10.65 1.41
C GLU A 217 14.48 11.39 2.16
N LEU A 218 13.40 10.69 2.54
CA LEU A 218 12.32 11.27 3.34
C LEU A 218 12.82 11.75 4.71
N ILE A 219 13.67 10.97 5.37
CA ILE A 219 14.28 11.34 6.68
C ILE A 219 15.18 12.57 6.51
N ARG A 220 15.99 12.63 5.44
CA ARG A 220 16.85 13.78 5.15
C ARG A 220 16.05 15.04 4.88
N ALA A 221 15.01 14.96 4.07
CA ALA A 221 14.11 16.08 3.77
C ALA A 221 13.46 16.64 5.05
N ARG A 222 13.05 15.78 5.98
CA ARG A 222 12.50 16.20 7.29
C ARG A 222 13.53 16.91 8.15
N ARG A 223 14.80 16.46 8.16
CA ARG A 223 15.87 17.10 8.92
C ARG A 223 16.23 18.47 8.33
N ALA A 224 16.21 18.64 7.02
CA ALA A 224 16.49 19.91 6.36
C ALA A 224 15.42 20.98 6.64
N THR A 225 14.13 20.59 6.75
CA THR A 225 13.05 21.51 7.09
C THR A 225 12.97 21.83 8.58
N TRP A 226 13.64 21.08 9.45
CA TRP A 226 13.68 21.28 10.93
C TRP A 226 15.04 21.73 11.46
N ALA A 227 15.96 22.20 10.58
CA ALA A 227 17.12 22.93 11.06
C ALA A 227 16.62 24.20 11.79
N PRO A 228 16.81 24.36 13.11
CA PRO A 228 16.39 25.57 13.80
C PRO A 228 17.11 26.73 13.13
N LEU A 229 16.38 27.76 12.71
CA LEU A 229 16.94 29.07 12.36
C LEU A 229 17.90 29.44 13.49
N ARG A 230 19.19 29.32 13.26
CA ARG A 230 20.19 29.84 14.19
C ARG A 230 19.86 31.31 14.36
N ARG A 231 19.28 31.67 15.50
CA ARG A 231 19.18 33.07 15.92
C ARG A 231 20.59 33.63 15.83
N GLY A 232 20.78 34.52 14.86
CA GLY A 232 22.02 35.29 14.77
C GLY A 232 22.26 35.94 16.11
N ARG A 233 23.39 35.62 16.71
CA ARG A 233 23.90 36.39 17.83
C ARG A 233 24.25 37.76 17.31
N GLY A 234 23.29 38.69 17.43
CA GLY A 234 23.54 40.09 17.29
C GLY A 234 24.55 40.51 18.39
N ALA A 235 25.77 40.80 17.97
CA ALA A 235 26.71 41.53 18.78
C ALA A 235 26.18 42.95 18.98
N GLY A 236 25.79 43.29 20.18
CA GLY A 236 25.40 44.60 20.60
C GLY A 236 25.88 44.82 22.03
N ARG A 237 27.19 44.99 22.26
CA ARG A 237 27.72 45.63 23.46
C ARG A 237 27.49 47.12 23.29
N THR A 238 26.52 47.68 23.94
CA THR A 238 26.48 49.12 24.24
C THR A 238 26.92 49.29 25.69
N ALA A 239 28.03 49.94 25.80
CA ALA A 239 28.58 50.42 27.08
C ALA A 239 27.65 51.42 27.71
N CYS A 240 27.25 51.19 28.95
CA CYS A 240 26.55 52.15 29.79
C CYS A 240 27.61 53.00 30.50
N THR A 241 27.80 54.24 30.04
CA THR A 241 28.52 55.30 30.79
C THR A 241 27.57 55.96 31.72
N SER A 242 27.86 55.92 33.02
CA SER A 242 27.21 56.70 34.05
C SER A 242 27.67 58.14 33.99
N PRO A 243 26.82 59.18 34.22
CA PRO A 243 27.24 60.55 34.41
C PRO A 243 27.63 60.80 35.88
N PRO A 244 28.54 61.78 36.14
CA PRO A 244 28.88 62.22 37.48
C PRO A 244 27.93 63.33 37.96
N GLY A 245 27.68 63.38 39.25
CA GLY A 245 26.94 64.41 39.94
C GLY A 245 26.34 63.93 41.24
#